data_5d2a9e8d297bc2d23716335e66c21a05
#
_entry.id   5d2a9e8d297bc2d23716335e66c21a05
#
_cell.length_a   1.000
_cell.length_b   1.000
_cell.length_c   1.000
_cell.angle_alpha   90.00
_cell.angle_beta   90.00
_cell.angle_gamma   90.00
#
_symmetry.space_group_name_H-M   'P 1'
#
loop_
_entity.id
_entity.type
_entity.pdbx_description
1 polymer ?
#
loop_
_entity_poly.entity_id
_entity_poly.type
_entity_poly.pdbx_seq_one_letter_code
_entity_poly.pdbx_strand_id
1 'polypeptide(L)'
;MGISTAVGFQALVNVNGPHNAANDAFGYQALSNLTDGNSNVAIGTLAGSNLTSGFGNIALGAGAGQALTSGSANIYIGDLGDVSESNTIRIGGGRILTFPPPRTFIGGIRNVTTGINDAIQVVIDSAGQLGTMSSSRRFKKEIKPMDSASEAILALKPVTFHFKSDNTNTPQFGLIAEEVAEVNPDLVVRDEKGKIYTVRYDRVNAMLLNEFLKEHRKVQEQNRN
;
A
#
# COMPACT_ATOMS: atom_id res chain seq x y z
N MET A 1 -0.81 -38.87 -4.44
CA MET A 1 -1.58 -38.32 -3.30
C MET A 1 -0.66 -37.39 -2.54
N GLY A 2 -1.00 -36.11 -2.41
CA GLY A 2 -0.26 -35.20 -1.54
C GLY A 2 -0.63 -35.45 -0.08
N ILE A 3 0.35 -35.37 0.81
CA ILE A 3 0.15 -35.54 2.25
C ILE A 3 -0.27 -34.17 2.81
N SER A 4 -1.40 -34.11 3.52
CA SER A 4 -1.85 -32.93 4.27
C SER A 4 -1.67 -33.16 5.76
N THR A 5 -1.37 -32.10 6.51
CA THR A 5 -1.23 -32.16 7.96
C THR A 5 -2.38 -31.39 8.63
N ALA A 6 -3.07 -32.02 9.57
CA ALA A 6 -4.13 -31.40 10.35
C ALA A 6 -3.90 -31.61 11.84
N VAL A 7 -3.75 -30.51 12.59
CA VAL A 7 -3.56 -30.52 14.05
C VAL A 7 -4.51 -29.51 14.68
N GLY A 8 -5.48 -30.00 15.43
CA GLY A 8 -6.49 -29.20 16.09
C GLY A 8 -7.91 -29.68 15.83
N PHE A 9 -8.84 -29.29 16.70
CA PHE A 9 -10.24 -29.64 16.54
C PHE A 9 -10.81 -29.05 15.25
N GLN A 10 -11.38 -29.92 14.39
CA GLN A 10 -11.95 -29.59 13.08
C GLN A 10 -10.97 -28.91 12.08
N ALA A 11 -9.65 -29.07 12.25
CA ALA A 11 -8.71 -28.67 11.22
C ALA A 11 -8.88 -29.53 9.98
N LEU A 12 -8.99 -28.97 8.79
CA LEU A 12 -9.19 -29.63 7.48
C LEU A 12 -10.35 -30.66 7.46
N VAL A 13 -11.41 -30.42 8.22
CA VAL A 13 -12.49 -31.44 8.39
C VAL A 13 -13.30 -31.70 7.11
N ASN A 14 -13.40 -30.78 6.18
CA ASN A 14 -14.23 -30.87 4.97
C ASN A 14 -13.46 -31.13 3.67
N VAL A 15 -12.24 -31.60 3.76
CA VAL A 15 -11.35 -31.86 2.60
C VAL A 15 -11.86 -33.09 1.80
N ASN A 16 -12.70 -32.85 0.79
CA ASN A 16 -13.34 -33.92 0.01
C ASN A 16 -13.15 -33.84 -1.52
N GLY A 17 -12.56 -32.77 -2.04
CA GLY A 17 -12.39 -32.53 -3.48
C GLY A 17 -11.18 -33.26 -4.09
N PRO A 18 -11.14 -33.40 -5.41
CA PRO A 18 -10.09 -34.15 -6.12
C PRO A 18 -8.72 -33.49 -6.09
N HIS A 19 -8.65 -32.19 -5.80
CA HIS A 19 -7.39 -31.41 -5.81
C HIS A 19 -6.87 -31.11 -4.40
N ASN A 20 -7.36 -31.86 -3.39
CA ASN A 20 -6.94 -31.65 -2.00
C ASN A 20 -5.65 -32.40 -1.69
N ALA A 21 -4.54 -31.68 -1.76
CA ALA A 21 -3.23 -32.20 -1.43
C ALA A 21 -2.33 -31.13 -0.80
N ALA A 22 -1.40 -31.59 0.04
CA ALA A 22 -0.37 -30.71 0.62
C ALA A 22 -0.93 -29.46 1.33
N ASN A 23 -2.04 -29.61 2.06
CA ASN A 23 -2.56 -28.56 2.92
C ASN A 23 -2.10 -28.78 4.36
N ASP A 24 -1.58 -27.76 5.02
CA ASP A 24 -1.12 -27.81 6.39
C ASP A 24 -1.98 -26.86 7.28
N ALA A 25 -2.68 -27.44 8.25
CA ALA A 25 -3.56 -26.71 9.15
C ALA A 25 -3.23 -27.01 10.63
N PHE A 26 -2.84 -25.98 11.35
CA PHE A 26 -2.53 -26.05 12.78
C PHE A 26 -3.40 -25.06 13.55
N GLY A 27 -4.39 -25.55 14.29
CA GLY A 27 -5.27 -24.73 15.11
C GLY A 27 -6.74 -25.17 15.06
N TYR A 28 -7.52 -24.68 16.02
CA TYR A 28 -8.97 -24.87 16.05
C TYR A 28 -9.60 -24.34 14.75
N GLN A 29 -10.28 -25.20 14.00
CA GLN A 29 -10.96 -24.90 12.72
C GLN A 29 -10.06 -24.24 11.64
N ALA A 30 -8.76 -24.47 11.66
CA ALA A 30 -7.88 -24.02 10.57
C ALA A 30 -8.27 -24.75 9.27
N LEU A 31 -8.52 -24.01 8.18
CA LEU A 31 -9.00 -24.51 6.87
C LEU A 31 -10.24 -25.43 6.96
N SER A 32 -11.12 -25.20 7.93
CA SER A 32 -12.24 -26.11 8.21
C SER A 32 -13.25 -26.24 7.07
N ASN A 33 -13.43 -25.20 6.23
CA ASN A 33 -14.36 -25.23 5.11
C ASN A 33 -13.71 -25.52 3.75
N LEU A 34 -12.41 -25.85 3.72
CA LEU A 34 -11.73 -26.17 2.48
C LEU A 34 -12.27 -27.48 1.88
N THR A 35 -12.93 -27.36 0.73
CA THR A 35 -13.50 -28.50 0.00
C THR A 35 -12.69 -28.90 -1.22
N ASP A 36 -12.03 -27.94 -1.87
CA ASP A 36 -11.16 -28.16 -3.04
C ASP A 36 -10.00 -27.17 -3.06
N GLY A 37 -8.79 -27.63 -2.83
CA GLY A 37 -7.60 -26.78 -2.83
C GLY A 37 -6.34 -27.51 -2.41
N ASN A 38 -5.20 -26.96 -2.79
CA ASN A 38 -3.91 -27.56 -2.47
C ASN A 38 -2.87 -26.53 -2.04
N SER A 39 -1.83 -27.02 -1.36
CA SER A 39 -0.67 -26.22 -0.97
C SER A 39 -1.02 -24.99 -0.11
N ASN A 40 -2.09 -25.06 0.68
CA ASN A 40 -2.44 -24.02 1.62
C ASN A 40 -1.83 -24.30 2.99
N VAL A 41 -1.33 -23.26 3.65
CA VAL A 41 -0.78 -23.30 5.01
C VAL A 41 -1.60 -22.39 5.90
N ALA A 42 -2.19 -22.91 6.97
CA ALA A 42 -2.95 -22.14 7.94
C ALA A 42 -2.52 -22.47 9.38
N ILE A 43 -1.99 -21.51 10.08
CA ILE A 43 -1.49 -21.65 11.46
C ILE A 43 -2.18 -20.63 12.36
N GLY A 44 -3.05 -21.11 13.24
CA GLY A 44 -3.80 -20.30 14.19
C GLY A 44 -5.28 -20.70 14.26
N THR A 45 -5.93 -20.33 15.35
CA THR A 45 -7.38 -20.51 15.52
C THR A 45 -8.13 -19.78 14.39
N LEU A 46 -9.01 -20.48 13.66
CA LEU A 46 -9.80 -19.97 12.53
C LEU A 46 -8.97 -19.44 11.34
N ALA A 47 -7.67 -19.77 11.26
CA ALA A 47 -6.86 -19.36 10.12
C ALA A 47 -7.41 -20.00 8.83
N GLY A 48 -7.75 -19.19 7.83
CA GLY A 48 -8.33 -19.61 6.56
C GLY A 48 -9.66 -20.38 6.68
N SER A 49 -10.39 -20.25 7.79
CA SER A 49 -11.54 -21.12 8.09
C SER A 49 -12.68 -21.03 7.08
N ASN A 50 -12.86 -19.90 6.38
CA ASN A 50 -13.90 -19.73 5.38
C ASN A 50 -13.44 -20.05 3.95
N LEU A 51 -12.17 -20.37 3.74
CA LEU A 51 -11.66 -20.77 2.44
C LEU A 51 -12.32 -22.09 2.00
N THR A 52 -13.06 -22.03 0.90
CA THR A 52 -13.72 -23.21 0.31
C THR A 52 -12.94 -23.79 -0.84
N SER A 53 -12.25 -22.93 -1.62
CA SER A 53 -11.42 -23.32 -2.75
C SER A 53 -10.25 -22.38 -2.94
N GLY A 54 -9.13 -22.91 -3.42
CA GLY A 54 -7.94 -22.11 -3.69
C GLY A 54 -6.64 -22.83 -3.38
N PHE A 55 -5.54 -22.30 -3.87
CA PHE A 55 -4.23 -22.96 -3.74
C PHE A 55 -3.11 -21.96 -3.42
N GLY A 56 -2.09 -22.47 -2.69
CA GLY A 56 -0.89 -21.68 -2.39
C GLY A 56 -1.13 -20.52 -1.44
N ASN A 57 -2.16 -20.55 -0.59
CA ASN A 57 -2.38 -19.50 0.40
C ASN A 57 -1.63 -19.79 1.70
N ILE A 58 -1.10 -18.76 2.34
CA ILE A 58 -0.45 -18.82 3.66
C ILE A 58 -1.21 -17.90 4.61
N ALA A 59 -1.77 -18.47 5.67
CA ALA A 59 -2.49 -17.75 6.71
C ALA A 59 -1.84 -18.00 8.09
N LEU A 60 -1.18 -16.99 8.65
CA LEU A 60 -0.45 -17.06 9.91
C LEU A 60 -1.03 -16.11 10.95
N GLY A 61 -1.57 -16.66 12.01
CA GLY A 61 -2.21 -15.95 13.11
C GLY A 61 -3.68 -16.32 13.29
N ALA A 62 -4.23 -16.07 14.48
CA ALA A 62 -5.66 -16.31 14.75
C ALA A 62 -6.53 -15.46 13.81
N GLY A 63 -7.45 -16.09 13.08
CA GLY A 63 -8.30 -15.45 12.07
C GLY A 63 -7.59 -14.96 10.82
N ALA A 64 -6.29 -15.22 10.64
CA ALA A 64 -5.60 -14.82 9.42
C ALA A 64 -6.25 -15.48 8.19
N GLY A 65 -6.50 -14.70 7.14
CA GLY A 65 -7.18 -15.17 5.93
C GLY A 65 -8.63 -15.63 6.14
N GLN A 66 -9.24 -15.33 7.28
CA GLN A 66 -10.61 -15.82 7.58
C GLN A 66 -11.68 -15.24 6.65
N ALA A 67 -11.50 -14.03 6.13
CA ALA A 67 -12.46 -13.43 5.20
C ALA A 67 -12.41 -14.04 3.80
N LEU A 68 -11.29 -14.68 3.42
CA LEU A 68 -11.13 -15.29 2.11
C LEU A 68 -12.04 -16.52 1.97
N THR A 69 -12.89 -16.52 0.95
CA THR A 69 -13.74 -17.66 0.60
C THR A 69 -13.23 -18.42 -0.62
N SER A 70 -12.60 -17.72 -1.56
CA SER A 70 -11.93 -18.27 -2.72
C SER A 70 -10.78 -17.38 -3.15
N GLY A 71 -9.71 -17.94 -3.70
CA GLY A 71 -8.55 -17.19 -4.17
C GLY A 71 -7.25 -17.95 -3.93
N SER A 72 -6.19 -17.50 -4.57
CA SER A 72 -4.93 -18.23 -4.60
C SER A 72 -3.71 -17.32 -4.47
N ALA A 73 -2.60 -17.91 -4.03
CA ALA A 73 -1.31 -17.25 -3.92
C ALA A 73 -1.33 -15.99 -3.00
N ASN A 74 -2.08 -16.06 -1.90
CA ASN A 74 -2.12 -14.98 -0.91
C ASN A 74 -1.28 -15.32 0.31
N ILE A 75 -0.75 -14.28 0.96
CA ILE A 75 -0.04 -14.37 2.25
C ILE A 75 -0.71 -13.43 3.24
N TYR A 76 -1.28 -13.99 4.31
CA TYR A 76 -1.90 -13.24 5.41
C TYR A 76 -1.12 -13.47 6.71
N ILE A 77 -0.53 -12.42 7.25
CA ILE A 77 0.12 -12.46 8.56
C ILE A 77 -0.63 -11.51 9.48
N GLY A 78 -1.48 -12.05 10.37
CA GLY A 78 -2.30 -11.25 11.26
C GLY A 78 -3.31 -10.33 10.54
N ASP A 79 -3.83 -10.73 9.38
CA ASP A 79 -4.85 -10.00 8.61
C ASP A 79 -5.97 -10.94 8.16
N LEU A 80 -7.21 -10.46 8.19
CA LEU A 80 -8.39 -11.26 7.78
C LEU A 80 -8.42 -11.59 6.29
N GLY A 81 -7.74 -10.82 5.45
CA GLY A 81 -7.86 -10.89 4.01
C GLY A 81 -9.16 -10.27 3.48
N ASP A 82 -9.44 -10.52 2.21
CA ASP A 82 -10.69 -10.13 1.55
C ASP A 82 -11.34 -11.33 0.87
N VAL A 83 -12.63 -11.20 0.51
CA VAL A 83 -13.51 -12.34 0.16
C VAL A 83 -13.02 -13.15 -1.03
N SER A 84 -12.42 -12.53 -2.05
CA SER A 84 -12.03 -13.18 -3.31
C SER A 84 -10.77 -12.60 -3.94
N GLU A 85 -9.75 -12.30 -3.15
CA GLU A 85 -8.48 -11.78 -3.67
C GLU A 85 -7.48 -12.88 -4.02
N SER A 86 -6.53 -12.56 -4.88
CA SER A 86 -5.42 -13.44 -5.26
C SER A 86 -4.13 -12.64 -5.46
N ASN A 87 -2.98 -13.31 -5.32
CA ASN A 87 -1.64 -12.72 -5.49
C ASN A 87 -1.40 -11.52 -4.55
N THR A 88 -1.92 -11.57 -3.33
CA THR A 88 -1.89 -10.46 -2.38
C THR A 88 -1.11 -10.84 -1.12
N ILE A 89 -0.27 -9.93 -0.63
CA ILE A 89 0.40 -10.05 0.67
C ILE A 89 -0.18 -8.99 1.59
N ARG A 90 -0.74 -9.41 2.73
CA ARG A 90 -1.23 -8.55 3.80
C ARG A 90 -0.52 -8.88 5.11
N ILE A 91 0.05 -7.86 5.75
CA ILE A 91 0.72 -8.00 7.04
C ILE A 91 0.14 -6.99 8.02
N GLY A 92 -0.56 -7.50 9.04
CA GLY A 92 -1.01 -6.66 10.15
C GLY A 92 -2.07 -5.62 9.82
N GLY A 93 -3.01 -5.91 8.93
CA GLY A 93 -4.04 -4.98 8.44
C GLY A 93 -5.12 -4.56 9.45
N GLY A 94 -4.95 -4.88 10.73
CA GLY A 94 -5.79 -4.35 11.82
C GLY A 94 -7.23 -4.88 11.89
N ARG A 95 -7.63 -5.76 10.99
CA ARG A 95 -9.01 -6.30 10.97
C ARG A 95 -9.26 -7.41 11.99
N ILE A 96 -8.22 -8.12 12.42
CA ILE A 96 -8.34 -9.22 13.41
C ILE A 96 -8.33 -8.70 14.84
N LEU A 97 -7.59 -7.64 15.10
CA LEU A 97 -7.46 -7.03 16.41
C LEU A 97 -8.06 -5.64 16.36
N THR A 98 -8.77 -5.26 17.41
CA THR A 98 -9.34 -3.91 17.58
C THR A 98 -8.28 -2.80 17.64
N PHE A 99 -7.01 -3.17 17.61
CA PHE A 99 -5.86 -2.27 17.61
C PHE A 99 -5.06 -2.47 16.33
N PRO A 100 -5.00 -1.48 15.42
CA PRO A 100 -4.07 -1.52 14.31
C PRO A 100 -2.64 -1.58 14.85
N PRO A 101 -1.74 -2.36 14.25
CA PRO A 101 -0.33 -2.35 14.65
C PRO A 101 0.21 -0.92 14.50
N PRO A 102 0.72 -0.30 15.57
CA PRO A 102 1.07 1.12 15.54
C PRO A 102 2.29 1.42 14.66
N ARG A 103 3.11 0.41 14.37
CA ARG A 103 4.37 0.56 13.63
C ARG A 103 4.77 -0.75 12.95
N THR A 104 5.30 -0.64 11.72
CA THR A 104 5.90 -1.76 10.99
C THR A 104 7.41 -1.55 10.88
N PHE A 105 8.20 -2.52 11.32
CA PHE A 105 9.65 -2.52 11.21
C PHE A 105 10.09 -3.63 10.25
N ILE A 106 10.80 -3.28 9.20
CA ILE A 106 11.37 -4.23 8.24
C ILE A 106 12.89 -4.08 8.29
N GLY A 107 13.60 -5.14 8.72
CA GLY A 107 15.06 -5.14 8.77
C GLY A 107 15.69 -5.06 7.37
N GLY A 108 16.91 -4.53 7.29
CA GLY A 108 17.67 -4.48 6.03
C GLY A 108 17.25 -3.39 5.03
N ILE A 109 16.39 -2.44 5.44
CA ILE A 109 16.00 -1.29 4.59
C ILE A 109 16.86 -0.08 4.91
N ARG A 110 16.90 0.33 6.17
CA ARG A 110 17.65 1.52 6.58
C ARG A 110 19.16 1.25 6.51
N ASN A 111 19.91 2.21 5.96
CA ASN A 111 21.38 2.16 5.78
C ASN A 111 21.87 1.06 4.81
N VAL A 112 20.98 0.56 3.96
CA VAL A 112 21.34 -0.38 2.88
C VAL A 112 21.16 0.32 1.54
N THR A 113 22.22 0.39 0.75
CA THR A 113 22.15 0.89 -0.63
C THR A 113 21.72 -0.25 -1.56
N THR A 114 20.85 0.04 -2.52
CA THR A 114 20.44 -0.95 -3.54
C THR A 114 21.64 -1.41 -4.37
N GLY A 115 21.71 -2.72 -4.67
CA GLY A 115 22.82 -3.29 -5.41
C GLY A 115 22.86 -2.95 -6.91
N ILE A 116 21.74 -2.46 -7.47
CA ILE A 116 21.61 -2.05 -8.87
C ILE A 116 21.25 -0.57 -8.90
N ASN A 117 21.85 0.19 -9.82
CA ASN A 117 21.68 1.65 -9.92
C ASN A 117 20.45 2.02 -10.79
N ASP A 118 19.30 1.44 -10.48
CA ASP A 118 18.02 1.72 -11.13
C ASP A 118 16.87 1.91 -10.12
N ALA A 119 17.22 2.26 -8.89
CA ALA A 119 16.29 2.41 -7.79
C ALA A 119 15.22 3.47 -8.08
N ILE A 120 13.96 3.17 -7.74
CA ILE A 120 12.82 4.06 -7.82
C ILE A 120 12.18 4.25 -6.45
N GLN A 121 11.52 5.39 -6.26
CA GLN A 121 10.83 5.67 -4.99
C GLN A 121 9.62 4.74 -4.79
N VAL A 122 9.49 4.23 -3.58
CA VAL A 122 8.29 3.51 -3.15
C VAL A 122 7.29 4.50 -2.58
N VAL A 123 6.05 4.37 -2.99
CA VAL A 123 4.90 5.16 -2.51
C VAL A 123 3.88 4.24 -1.86
N ILE A 124 3.02 4.80 -1.02
CA ILE A 124 1.88 4.11 -0.40
C ILE A 124 0.59 4.81 -0.83
N ASP A 125 -0.45 4.05 -1.20
CA ASP A 125 -1.76 4.59 -1.49
C ASP A 125 -2.68 4.64 -0.26
N SER A 126 -3.90 5.16 -0.43
CA SER A 126 -4.88 5.28 0.66
C SER A 126 -5.38 3.93 1.21
N ALA A 127 -5.21 2.85 0.48
CA ALA A 127 -5.52 1.49 0.93
C ALA A 127 -4.34 0.82 1.67
N GLY A 128 -3.19 1.51 1.79
CA GLY A 128 -1.98 0.98 2.42
C GLY A 128 -1.11 0.13 1.49
N GLN A 129 -1.41 0.06 0.18
CA GLN A 129 -0.60 -0.69 -0.77
C GLN A 129 0.71 0.03 -1.08
N LEU A 130 1.82 -0.68 -0.94
CA LEU A 130 3.12 -0.21 -1.40
C LEU A 130 3.25 -0.41 -2.92
N GLY A 131 3.78 0.61 -3.60
CA GLY A 131 3.97 0.58 -5.03
C GLY A 131 4.98 1.61 -5.51
N THR A 132 5.08 1.78 -6.82
CA THR A 132 5.94 2.76 -7.46
C THR A 132 5.14 3.60 -8.46
N MET A 133 5.49 4.86 -8.64
CA MET A 133 4.84 5.73 -9.61
C MET A 133 5.54 5.64 -10.98
N SER A 134 4.77 5.38 -12.04
CA SER A 134 5.27 5.41 -13.40
C SER A 134 5.05 6.77 -14.05
N SER A 135 6.06 7.25 -14.81
CA SER A 135 5.97 8.47 -15.61
C SER A 135 5.97 8.21 -17.13
N SER A 136 6.03 6.97 -17.58
CA SER A 136 6.04 6.62 -18.98
C SER A 136 4.72 7.02 -19.68
N ARG A 137 4.84 7.51 -20.93
CA ARG A 137 3.70 7.87 -21.78
C ARG A 137 2.66 6.74 -21.91
N ARG A 138 3.08 5.48 -21.92
CA ARG A 138 2.19 4.30 -22.03
C ARG A 138 1.14 4.17 -20.91
N PHE A 139 1.36 4.85 -19.77
CA PHE A 139 0.45 4.87 -18.62
C PHE A 139 -0.33 6.18 -18.48
N LYS A 140 -0.20 7.11 -19.46
CA LYS A 140 -0.83 8.43 -19.40
C LYS A 140 -1.76 8.62 -20.58
N LYS A 141 -2.86 9.31 -20.37
CA LYS A 141 -3.82 9.74 -21.40
C LYS A 141 -3.98 11.26 -21.36
N GLU A 142 -4.51 11.84 -22.42
CA GLU A 142 -4.85 13.27 -22.52
C GLU A 142 -3.68 14.20 -22.18
N ILE A 143 -2.50 13.85 -22.69
CA ILE A 143 -1.27 14.60 -22.41
C ILE A 143 -1.32 15.95 -23.13
N LYS A 144 -1.32 17.04 -22.37
CA LYS A 144 -1.34 18.43 -22.84
C LYS A 144 -0.21 19.23 -22.20
N PRO A 145 0.23 20.33 -22.81
CA PRO A 145 1.06 21.34 -22.15
C PRO A 145 0.37 21.81 -20.86
N MET A 146 1.16 22.21 -19.86
CA MET A 146 0.62 22.64 -18.56
C MET A 146 0.07 24.07 -18.59
N ASP A 147 0.62 24.92 -19.48
CA ASP A 147 0.22 26.31 -19.71
C ASP A 147 -0.03 27.08 -18.39
N SER A 148 -1.21 27.68 -18.20
CA SER A 148 -1.56 28.44 -17.00
C SER A 148 -1.88 27.56 -15.77
N ALA A 149 -2.03 26.24 -15.93
CA ALA A 149 -2.37 25.37 -14.79
C ALA A 149 -1.30 25.36 -13.68
N SER A 150 -0.04 25.71 -14.00
CA SER A 150 1.04 25.83 -13.02
C SER A 150 1.02 27.13 -12.22
N GLU A 151 0.29 28.16 -12.65
CA GLU A 151 0.28 29.47 -11.97
C GLU A 151 -0.25 29.39 -10.54
N ALA A 152 -1.02 28.37 -10.22
CA ALA A 152 -1.50 28.09 -8.86
C ALA A 152 -0.36 28.03 -7.83
N ILE A 153 0.86 27.58 -8.20
CA ILE A 153 1.97 27.51 -7.25
C ILE A 153 2.45 28.88 -6.76
N LEU A 154 2.20 29.95 -7.49
CA LEU A 154 2.59 31.31 -7.11
C LEU A 154 1.79 31.81 -5.90
N ALA A 155 0.66 31.20 -5.58
CA ALA A 155 -0.15 31.49 -4.40
C ALA A 155 0.19 30.61 -3.19
N LEU A 156 1.07 29.61 -3.34
CA LEU A 156 1.49 28.75 -2.23
C LEU A 156 2.44 29.50 -1.28
N LYS A 157 2.35 29.18 0.01
CA LYS A 157 3.09 29.83 1.08
C LYS A 157 4.06 28.84 1.73
N PRO A 158 5.35 28.84 1.35
CA PRO A 158 6.36 28.02 2.05
C PRO A 158 6.53 28.47 3.50
N VAL A 159 6.64 27.50 4.40
CA VAL A 159 6.79 27.73 5.84
C VAL A 159 7.94 26.92 6.43
N THR A 160 8.42 27.35 7.59
CA THR A 160 9.26 26.55 8.47
C THR A 160 8.43 26.05 9.65
N PHE A 161 8.66 24.81 10.10
CA PHE A 161 7.89 24.22 11.20
C PHE A 161 8.69 23.15 11.94
N HIS A 162 8.12 22.63 13.03
CA HIS A 162 8.59 21.44 13.73
C HIS A 162 7.45 20.44 13.85
N PHE A 163 7.74 19.14 13.69
CA PHE A 163 6.71 18.13 13.95
C PHE A 163 6.40 18.03 15.45
N LYS A 164 5.11 17.95 15.81
CA LYS A 164 4.68 17.80 17.22
C LYS A 164 5.22 16.53 17.87
N SER A 165 5.56 15.53 17.09
CA SER A 165 6.13 14.24 17.54
C SER A 165 7.65 14.28 17.65
N ASP A 166 8.32 15.35 17.23
CA ASP A 166 9.78 15.47 17.26
C ASP A 166 10.23 16.17 18.54
N ASN A 167 10.84 15.41 19.47
CA ASN A 167 11.39 15.93 20.72
C ASN A 167 12.75 16.63 20.55
N THR A 168 13.34 16.57 19.36
CA THR A 168 14.65 17.18 19.05
C THR A 168 14.53 18.58 18.45
N ASN A 169 13.31 19.05 18.17
CA ASN A 169 13.02 20.33 17.52
C ASN A 169 13.79 20.51 16.21
N THR A 170 13.86 19.48 15.39
CA THR A 170 14.53 19.56 14.08
C THR A 170 13.74 20.46 13.13
N PRO A 171 14.31 21.57 12.63
CA PRO A 171 13.61 22.47 11.71
C PRO A 171 13.20 21.74 10.42
N GLN A 172 11.98 21.98 9.98
CA GLN A 172 11.41 21.45 8.75
C GLN A 172 11.02 22.59 7.82
N PHE A 173 10.96 22.31 6.52
CA PHE A 173 10.56 23.24 5.48
C PHE A 173 9.49 22.58 4.62
N GLY A 174 8.42 23.30 4.31
CA GLY A 174 7.36 22.73 3.51
C GLY A 174 6.15 23.64 3.34
N LEU A 175 5.01 23.03 3.08
CA LEU A 175 3.73 23.69 2.85
C LEU A 175 2.71 23.12 3.85
N ILE A 176 1.71 23.92 4.21
CA ILE A 176 0.56 23.47 5.01
C ILE A 176 -0.49 22.92 4.04
N ALA A 177 -0.84 21.66 4.19
CA ALA A 177 -1.70 20.95 3.23
C ALA A 177 -3.10 21.56 3.13
N GLU A 178 -3.66 22.08 4.22
CA GLU A 178 -4.92 22.80 4.24
C GLU A 178 -4.88 24.07 3.39
N GLU A 179 -3.83 24.87 3.52
CA GLU A 179 -3.64 26.10 2.72
C GLU A 179 -3.42 25.78 1.24
N VAL A 180 -2.70 24.69 0.94
CA VAL A 180 -2.54 24.21 -0.43
C VAL A 180 -3.87 23.79 -1.04
N ALA A 181 -4.75 23.13 -0.26
CA ALA A 181 -6.06 22.72 -0.73
C ALA A 181 -6.99 23.89 -1.06
N GLU A 182 -6.84 25.03 -0.39
CA GLU A 182 -7.57 26.27 -0.71
C GLU A 182 -7.14 26.85 -2.06
N VAL A 183 -5.86 26.71 -2.42
CA VAL A 183 -5.33 27.16 -3.71
C VAL A 183 -5.66 26.19 -4.83
N ASN A 184 -5.39 24.90 -4.62
CA ASN A 184 -5.66 23.85 -5.60
C ASN A 184 -5.85 22.50 -4.89
N PRO A 185 -7.09 21.98 -4.80
CA PRO A 185 -7.39 20.71 -4.11
C PRO A 185 -6.74 19.48 -4.76
N ASP A 186 -6.31 19.55 -6.01
CA ASP A 186 -5.63 18.45 -6.70
C ASP A 186 -4.17 18.26 -6.22
N LEU A 187 -3.62 19.23 -5.50
CA LEU A 187 -2.26 19.18 -4.95
C LEU A 187 -2.18 18.54 -3.57
N VAL A 188 -3.26 18.02 -3.02
CA VAL A 188 -3.26 17.33 -1.73
C VAL A 188 -3.73 15.90 -1.84
N VAL A 189 -3.35 15.10 -0.83
CA VAL A 189 -3.88 13.75 -0.59
C VAL A 189 -4.76 13.83 0.66
N ARG A 190 -5.84 13.06 0.66
CA ARG A 190 -6.74 12.89 1.80
C ARG A 190 -6.57 11.50 2.41
N ASP A 191 -6.80 11.40 3.70
CA ASP A 191 -6.83 10.12 4.41
C ASP A 191 -8.11 9.32 4.12
N GLU A 192 -8.23 8.13 4.69
CA GLU A 192 -9.39 7.24 4.55
C GLU A 192 -10.72 7.87 5.01
N LYS A 193 -10.66 8.90 5.86
CA LYS A 193 -11.83 9.65 6.36
C LYS A 193 -12.11 10.92 5.56
N GLY A 194 -11.39 11.13 4.45
CA GLY A 194 -11.52 12.30 3.58
C GLY A 194 -10.87 13.57 4.12
N LYS A 195 -10.15 13.52 5.26
CA LYS A 195 -9.43 14.68 5.80
C LYS A 195 -8.14 14.91 5.02
N ILE A 196 -7.76 16.17 4.87
CA ILE A 196 -6.49 16.55 4.25
C ILE A 196 -5.34 15.96 5.06
N TYR A 197 -4.39 15.30 4.38
CA TYR A 197 -3.31 14.57 5.02
C TYR A 197 -1.92 15.08 4.62
N THR A 198 -1.66 15.26 3.30
CA THR A 198 -0.34 15.69 2.84
C THR A 198 -0.41 16.38 1.48
N VAL A 199 0.69 17.06 1.12
CA VAL A 199 0.87 17.73 -0.18
C VAL A 199 1.52 16.77 -1.19
N ARG A 200 1.09 16.84 -2.45
CA ARG A 200 1.69 16.13 -3.58
C ARG A 200 2.89 16.90 -4.12
N TYR A 201 3.99 16.89 -3.38
CA TYR A 201 5.21 17.64 -3.72
C TYR A 201 5.78 17.30 -5.10
N ASP A 202 5.64 16.05 -5.56
CA ASP A 202 6.01 15.62 -6.91
C ASP A 202 5.32 16.45 -8.00
N ARG A 203 4.05 16.79 -7.82
CA ARG A 203 3.27 17.63 -8.74
C ARG A 203 3.69 19.09 -8.66
N VAL A 204 3.93 19.60 -7.47
CA VAL A 204 4.46 20.97 -7.25
C VAL A 204 5.78 21.13 -7.96
N ASN A 205 6.68 20.15 -7.93
CA ASN A 205 7.96 20.21 -8.64
C ASN A 205 7.80 20.34 -10.17
N ALA A 206 6.85 19.63 -10.77
CA ALA A 206 6.57 19.73 -12.20
C ALA A 206 5.99 21.12 -12.58
N MET A 207 5.11 21.67 -11.74
CA MET A 207 4.54 23.01 -11.93
C MET A 207 5.62 24.09 -11.76
N LEU A 208 6.50 23.94 -10.76
CA LEU A 208 7.62 24.86 -10.55
C LEU A 208 8.56 24.90 -11.76
N LEU A 209 8.87 23.76 -12.36
CA LEU A 209 9.65 23.68 -13.58
C LEU A 209 8.96 24.45 -14.72
N ASN A 210 7.63 24.34 -14.89
CA ASN A 210 6.91 25.06 -15.93
C ASN A 210 6.99 26.59 -15.73
N GLU A 211 6.79 27.10 -14.51
CA GLU A 211 6.92 28.53 -14.20
C GLU A 211 8.35 29.01 -14.39
N PHE A 212 9.35 28.24 -13.94
CA PHE A 212 10.75 28.58 -14.18
C PHE A 212 11.07 28.72 -15.68
N LEU A 213 10.57 27.81 -16.51
CA LEU A 213 10.76 27.89 -17.96
C LEU A 213 10.02 29.05 -18.61
N LYS A 214 8.87 29.49 -18.08
CA LYS A 214 8.18 30.72 -18.51
C LYS A 214 9.02 31.96 -18.21
N GLU A 215 9.51 32.08 -16.97
CA GLU A 215 10.36 33.19 -16.57
C GLU A 215 11.69 33.25 -17.33
N HIS A 216 12.30 32.08 -17.56
CA HIS A 216 13.54 32.01 -18.35
C HIS A 216 13.33 32.54 -19.79
N ARG A 217 12.21 32.20 -20.43
CA ARG A 217 11.88 32.76 -21.77
C ARG A 217 11.70 34.29 -21.74
N LYS A 218 10.98 34.82 -20.75
CA LYS A 218 10.80 36.29 -20.62
C LYS A 218 12.14 37.02 -20.47
N VAL A 219 13.03 36.51 -19.63
CA VAL A 219 14.37 37.08 -19.43
C VAL A 219 15.18 37.06 -20.75
N GLN A 220 15.11 35.95 -21.49
CA GLN A 220 15.80 35.87 -22.78
C GLN A 220 15.26 36.86 -23.82
N GLU A 221 13.95 37.10 -23.85
CA GLU A 221 13.32 38.08 -24.75
C GLU A 221 13.72 39.50 -24.37
N GLN A 222 13.77 39.85 -23.06
CA GLN A 222 14.20 41.16 -22.58
C GLN A 222 15.68 41.44 -22.89
N ASN A 223 16.54 40.44 -22.86
CA ASN A 223 17.98 40.60 -23.17
C ASN A 223 18.28 40.71 -24.69
N ARG A 224 17.29 40.47 -25.55
CA ARG A 224 17.45 40.59 -27.01
C ARG A 224 16.97 41.93 -27.55
N ASN A 225 16.24 42.69 -26.75
CA ASN A 225 15.77 44.07 -27.04
C ASN A 225 16.71 45.09 -26.41
#